data_5f3e386acf920d75aec16b73a0a879d6
#
_entry.id   5f3e386acf920d75aec16b73a0a879d6
#
_cell.length_a   1.000
_cell.length_b   1.000
_cell.length_c   1.000
_cell.angle_alpha   90.00
_cell.angle_beta   90.00
_cell.angle_gamma   90.00
#
_symmetry.space_group_name_H-M   'P 1'
#
loop_
_entity.id
_entity.type
_entity.pdbx_description
1 polymer ?
#
loop_
_entity_poly.entity_id
_entity_poly.type
_entity_poly.pdbx_seq_one_letter_code
_entity_poly.pdbx_strand_id
1 'polypeptide(L)'
;MNITIIIDKSTFQMLSYNELLYVSNYYKHNITPVLTMEVLGDLKKEVKEGQPPAIDRVKDFARKLFPVYTIVNTHYKNLIVSDLLGNSPSLDGRPNVNIEKAVISETGAKGQVISITKEEESIYTWREGDFSTADHKLSEIWRSTTTQEDLLQKFKSTLISSDGKPKFKDFNQLNEIVTKVIQSDDIQQSLLKSIIEINGIDADSATKIFSRWQIEGKPLLKDFAPYAYHCLKVDSLFIFGLTSDLIPIRPTNRIDCEYLYYLPFCNVFTSNDKLHKNLVPLLLRADQKFIIGEHLKKDMTQIHTYFEENGIEERRKYKNEPPIIEDSLTFQLWKEFFNYPKQSNLKRNLSKEEMEMMKAKMNEFERAMKGEKMEMQEDEDTEFIIKESFLSADDPCFCGSGKKVIDCCIPPEKFKELSKK
;
A
#
# COMPACT_ATOMS: atom_id res chain seq x y z
N MET A 1 11.60 0.10 -12.70
CA MET A 1 10.36 0.72 -12.17
C MET A 1 9.32 -0.37 -12.05
N ASN A 2 8.56 -0.44 -10.97
CA ASN A 2 7.52 -1.44 -10.80
C ASN A 2 6.17 -0.73 -10.62
N ILE A 3 5.09 -1.33 -11.12
CA ILE A 3 3.72 -0.87 -10.89
C ILE A 3 3.41 -1.05 -9.41
N THR A 4 3.04 0.01 -8.71
CA THR A 4 2.63 -0.09 -7.30
C THR A 4 1.20 -0.59 -7.21
N ILE A 5 0.97 -1.66 -6.46
CA ILE A 5 -0.34 -2.27 -6.25
C ILE A 5 -0.74 -2.23 -4.77
N ILE A 6 -2.01 -1.91 -4.51
CA ILE A 6 -2.66 -2.13 -3.21
C ILE A 6 -3.68 -3.26 -3.39
N ILE A 7 -3.62 -4.24 -2.50
CA ILE A 7 -4.50 -5.41 -2.49
C ILE A 7 -5.29 -5.38 -1.19
N ASP A 8 -6.62 -5.43 -1.27
CA ASP A 8 -7.45 -5.55 -0.07
C ASP A 8 -7.33 -6.95 0.55
N LYS A 9 -7.74 -7.07 1.82
CA LYS A 9 -7.63 -8.35 2.55
C LYS A 9 -8.33 -9.49 1.84
N SER A 10 -9.52 -9.27 1.29
CA SER A 10 -10.34 -10.30 0.67
C SER A 10 -9.66 -10.87 -0.57
N THR A 11 -9.13 -10.02 -1.43
CA THR A 11 -8.35 -10.41 -2.60
C THR A 11 -7.05 -11.10 -2.21
N PHE A 12 -6.34 -10.55 -1.21
CA PHE A 12 -5.09 -11.14 -0.74
C PHE A 12 -5.28 -12.55 -0.19
N GLN A 13 -6.34 -12.79 0.57
CA GLN A 13 -6.68 -14.12 1.10
C GLN A 13 -6.98 -15.14 0.01
N MET A 14 -7.59 -14.70 -1.09
CA MET A 14 -7.95 -15.55 -2.22
C MET A 14 -6.74 -16.02 -3.03
N LEU A 15 -5.65 -15.23 -3.04
CA LEU A 15 -4.43 -15.56 -3.77
C LEU A 15 -3.65 -16.65 -3.03
N SER A 16 -3.18 -17.65 -3.78
CA SER A 16 -2.25 -18.67 -3.29
C SER A 16 -0.85 -18.07 -3.09
N TYR A 17 0.00 -18.81 -2.39
CA TYR A 17 1.39 -18.43 -2.20
C TYR A 17 2.13 -18.22 -3.54
N ASN A 18 1.96 -19.16 -4.48
CA ASN A 18 2.59 -19.07 -5.81
C ASN A 18 2.08 -17.87 -6.62
N GLU A 19 0.78 -17.58 -6.58
CA GLU A 19 0.20 -16.42 -7.24
C GLU A 19 0.77 -15.11 -6.68
N LEU A 20 0.95 -15.03 -5.34
CA LEU A 20 1.55 -13.87 -4.69
C LEU A 20 3.04 -13.71 -5.02
N LEU A 21 3.77 -14.79 -5.29
CA LEU A 21 5.14 -14.70 -5.81
C LEU A 21 5.17 -13.97 -7.15
N TYR A 22 4.25 -14.29 -8.06
CA TYR A 22 4.16 -13.59 -9.34
C TYR A 22 3.72 -12.13 -9.17
N VAL A 23 2.76 -11.87 -8.28
CA VAL A 23 2.42 -10.49 -7.91
C VAL A 23 3.69 -9.74 -7.46
N SER A 24 4.48 -10.32 -6.57
CA SER A 24 5.71 -9.70 -6.05
C SER A 24 6.80 -9.49 -7.11
N ASN A 25 6.83 -10.31 -8.17
CA ASN A 25 7.77 -10.13 -9.27
C ASN A 25 7.40 -8.96 -10.18
N TYR A 26 6.11 -8.72 -10.40
CA TYR A 26 5.63 -7.76 -11.40
C TYR A 26 5.11 -6.46 -10.81
N TYR A 27 4.79 -6.47 -9.52
CA TYR A 27 4.23 -5.33 -8.81
C TYR A 27 5.02 -5.03 -7.53
N LYS A 28 5.09 -3.76 -7.18
CA LYS A 28 5.51 -3.34 -5.85
C LYS A 28 4.30 -3.33 -4.93
N HIS A 29 4.22 -4.27 -4.01
CA HIS A 29 3.08 -4.36 -3.10
C HIS A 29 3.19 -3.29 -2.01
N ASN A 30 2.25 -2.34 -2.03
CA ASN A 30 2.08 -1.31 -1.02
C ASN A 30 1.09 -1.81 0.03
N ILE A 31 1.62 -2.22 1.20
CA ILE A 31 0.83 -2.67 2.34
C ILE A 31 0.27 -1.43 3.06
N THR A 32 -1.05 -1.37 3.18
CA THR A 32 -1.69 -0.33 3.99
C THR A 32 -1.70 -0.73 5.46
N PRO A 33 -1.53 0.21 6.41
CA PRO A 33 -1.73 -0.05 7.84
C PRO A 33 -3.10 -0.64 8.17
N VAL A 34 -4.11 -0.34 7.35
CA VAL A 34 -5.46 -0.95 7.47
C VAL A 34 -5.40 -2.45 7.28
N LEU A 35 -4.67 -2.92 6.27
CA LEU A 35 -4.49 -4.36 6.02
C LEU A 35 -3.84 -5.05 7.22
N THR A 36 -2.78 -4.47 7.79
CA THR A 36 -2.10 -5.04 8.98
C THR A 36 -3.04 -5.12 10.18
N MET A 37 -3.83 -4.08 10.42
CA MET A 37 -4.82 -4.07 11.51
C MET A 37 -5.96 -5.07 11.30
N GLU A 38 -6.45 -5.23 10.07
CA GLU A 38 -7.44 -6.25 9.74
C GLU A 38 -6.92 -7.68 9.94
N VAL A 39 -5.66 -7.92 9.56
CA VAL A 39 -5.00 -9.22 9.76
C VAL A 39 -4.84 -9.50 11.24
N LEU A 40 -4.33 -8.54 11.99
CA LEU A 40 -4.17 -8.64 13.44
C LEU A 40 -5.53 -8.88 14.13
N GLY A 41 -6.58 -8.20 13.66
CA GLY A 41 -7.96 -8.37 14.16
C GLY A 41 -8.47 -9.80 14.08
N ASP A 42 -7.94 -10.63 13.19
CA ASP A 42 -8.32 -12.04 13.07
C ASP A 42 -7.86 -12.91 14.27
N LEU A 43 -6.91 -12.44 15.10
CA LEU A 43 -6.55 -13.12 16.36
C LEU A 43 -7.73 -13.27 17.33
N LYS A 44 -8.67 -12.32 17.31
CA LYS A 44 -9.87 -12.30 18.16
C LYS A 44 -11.14 -12.66 17.42
N LYS A 45 -11.03 -13.13 16.17
CA LYS A 45 -12.17 -13.59 15.39
C LYS A 45 -12.57 -14.99 15.84
N GLU A 46 -13.85 -15.17 16.08
CA GLU A 46 -14.43 -16.47 16.41
C GLU A 46 -13.99 -17.55 15.41
N VAL A 47 -13.58 -18.68 15.93
CA VAL A 47 -13.17 -19.85 15.14
C VAL A 47 -14.39 -20.73 14.96
N LYS A 48 -14.86 -20.85 13.72
CA LYS A 48 -15.96 -21.75 13.37
C LYS A 48 -15.44 -23.19 13.27
N GLU A 49 -16.36 -24.15 13.44
CA GLU A 49 -16.04 -25.57 13.28
C GLU A 49 -15.36 -25.85 11.91
N GLY A 50 -14.28 -26.60 11.95
CA GLY A 50 -13.48 -26.92 10.74
C GLY A 50 -12.51 -25.82 10.28
N GLN A 51 -12.44 -24.67 10.98
CA GLN A 51 -11.46 -23.64 10.68
C GLN A 51 -10.19 -23.78 11.53
N PRO A 52 -9.01 -23.42 11.00
CA PRO A 52 -7.79 -23.40 11.79
C PRO A 52 -7.87 -22.38 12.94
N PRO A 53 -7.07 -22.56 14.00
CA PRO A 53 -6.94 -21.60 15.08
C PRO A 53 -6.67 -20.17 14.59
N ALA A 54 -7.11 -19.17 15.34
CA ALA A 54 -6.94 -17.77 14.98
C ALA A 54 -5.46 -17.40 14.75
N ILE A 55 -4.57 -17.91 15.61
CA ILE A 55 -3.12 -17.72 15.51
C ILE A 55 -2.59 -18.25 14.16
N ASP A 56 -2.97 -19.46 13.78
CA ASP A 56 -2.51 -20.08 12.53
C ASP A 56 -2.98 -19.30 11.32
N ARG A 57 -4.22 -18.77 11.34
CA ARG A 57 -4.75 -17.93 10.26
C ARG A 57 -3.94 -16.66 10.07
N VAL A 58 -3.59 -15.96 11.16
CA VAL A 58 -2.77 -14.74 11.10
C VAL A 58 -1.34 -15.06 10.67
N LYS A 59 -0.77 -16.13 11.20
CA LYS A 59 0.55 -16.65 10.81
C LYS A 59 0.63 -16.96 9.32
N ASP A 60 -0.33 -17.71 8.79
CA ASP A 60 -0.39 -18.08 7.37
C ASP A 60 -0.56 -16.85 6.48
N PHE A 61 -1.35 -15.88 6.94
CA PHE A 61 -1.49 -14.61 6.22
C PHE A 61 -0.18 -13.82 6.22
N ALA A 62 0.47 -13.68 7.38
CA ALA A 62 1.72 -12.96 7.52
C ALA A 62 2.85 -13.60 6.67
N ARG A 63 2.86 -14.93 6.54
CA ARG A 63 3.80 -15.65 5.66
C ARG A 63 3.65 -15.33 4.19
N LYS A 64 2.47 -14.91 3.75
CA LYS A 64 2.20 -14.47 2.39
C LYS A 64 2.66 -13.03 2.12
N LEU A 65 2.89 -12.23 3.14
CA LEU A 65 3.47 -10.89 3.03
C LEU A 65 4.98 -11.02 2.92
N PHE A 66 5.53 -10.88 1.70
CA PHE A 66 6.97 -11.02 1.45
C PHE A 66 7.69 -9.71 1.73
N PRO A 67 8.45 -9.60 2.83
CA PRO A 67 9.02 -8.33 3.26
C PRO A 67 9.93 -7.65 2.23
N VAL A 68 10.69 -8.46 1.49
CA VAL A 68 11.63 -7.96 0.45
C VAL A 68 10.90 -7.28 -0.72
N TYR A 69 9.65 -7.67 -0.99
CA TYR A 69 8.87 -7.21 -2.14
C TYR A 69 7.74 -6.25 -1.76
N THR A 70 7.61 -5.96 -0.47
CA THR A 70 6.54 -5.12 0.06
C THR A 70 7.08 -3.83 0.63
N ILE A 71 6.24 -2.81 0.67
CA ILE A 71 6.48 -1.57 1.41
C ILE A 71 5.25 -1.30 2.27
N VAL A 72 5.45 -1.04 3.56
CA VAL A 72 4.37 -0.58 4.43
C VAL A 72 4.26 0.93 4.33
N ASN A 73 3.08 1.42 3.98
CA ASN A 73 2.80 2.85 3.86
C ASN A 73 2.71 3.51 5.24
N THR A 74 2.99 4.79 5.29
CA THR A 74 2.75 5.61 6.49
C THR A 74 1.26 5.65 6.82
N HIS A 75 0.92 5.65 8.12
CA HIS A 75 -0.47 5.70 8.57
C HIS A 75 -1.17 6.99 8.11
N TYR A 76 -2.39 6.89 7.56
CA TYR A 76 -3.12 8.01 6.93
C TYR A 76 -3.29 9.23 7.83
N LYS A 77 -3.47 9.06 9.16
CA LYS A 77 -3.57 10.19 10.10
C LYS A 77 -2.30 11.02 10.15
N ASN A 78 -1.13 10.36 10.13
CA ASN A 78 0.15 11.06 10.10
C ASN A 78 0.32 11.84 8.79
N LEU A 79 -0.12 11.26 7.68
CA LEU A 79 -0.10 11.90 6.37
C LEU A 79 -1.05 13.11 6.30
N ILE A 80 -2.25 13.02 6.90
CA ILE A 80 -3.19 14.14 7.00
C ILE A 80 -2.56 15.29 7.80
N VAL A 81 -1.98 15.00 8.97
CA VAL A 81 -1.35 16.03 9.82
C VAL A 81 -0.17 16.68 9.10
N SER A 82 0.69 15.87 8.48
CA SER A 82 1.84 16.33 7.70
C SER A 82 1.43 17.25 6.55
N ASP A 83 0.41 16.87 5.80
CA ASP A 83 -0.14 17.64 4.68
C ASP A 83 -0.71 19.00 5.15
N LEU A 84 -1.52 18.98 6.20
CA LEU A 84 -2.08 20.20 6.81
C LEU A 84 -1.01 21.15 7.35
N LEU A 85 0.13 20.64 7.78
CA LEU A 85 1.28 21.41 8.23
C LEU A 85 2.18 21.91 7.09
N GLY A 86 1.90 21.54 5.84
CA GLY A 86 2.62 21.99 4.64
C GLY A 86 3.63 20.99 4.07
N ASN A 87 3.73 19.80 4.66
CA ASN A 87 4.57 18.71 4.15
C ASN A 87 3.70 17.69 3.41
N SER A 88 3.24 18.09 2.22
CA SER A 88 2.32 17.26 1.44
C SER A 88 3.01 16.00 0.89
N PRO A 89 2.41 14.82 1.07
CA PRO A 89 2.91 13.60 0.47
C PRO A 89 2.76 13.63 -1.06
N SER A 90 3.65 12.94 -1.78
CA SER A 90 3.50 12.80 -3.23
C SER A 90 2.29 11.92 -3.57
N LEU A 91 1.33 12.46 -4.34
CA LEU A 91 0.11 11.76 -4.72
C LEU A 91 0.21 11.16 -6.14
N ASP A 92 1.32 10.49 -6.44
CA ASP A 92 1.73 10.06 -7.78
C ASP A 92 1.80 8.54 -7.98
N GLY A 93 1.18 7.78 -7.08
CA GLY A 93 1.18 6.33 -7.13
C GLY A 93 2.32 5.67 -6.38
N ARG A 94 3.26 6.44 -5.82
CA ARG A 94 4.34 5.89 -5.00
C ARG A 94 3.91 5.74 -3.54
N PRO A 95 4.32 4.66 -2.84
CA PRO A 95 4.11 4.55 -1.40
C PRO A 95 4.78 5.70 -0.66
N ASN A 96 4.11 6.22 0.37
CA ASN A 96 4.73 7.16 1.28
C ASN A 96 5.39 6.41 2.43
N VAL A 97 6.70 6.58 2.58
CA VAL A 97 7.52 5.89 3.57
C VAL A 97 8.35 6.89 4.36
N ASN A 98 8.68 6.53 5.59
CA ASN A 98 9.59 7.33 6.40
C ASN A 98 11.02 7.10 5.92
N ILE A 99 11.64 8.14 5.38
CA ILE A 99 13.05 8.13 5.00
C ILE A 99 13.85 8.48 6.24
N GLU A 100 14.73 7.57 6.69
CA GLU A 100 15.57 7.81 7.85
C GLU A 100 16.69 8.79 7.51
N LYS A 101 17.36 8.56 6.39
CA LYS A 101 18.45 9.41 5.92
C LYS A 101 18.66 9.30 4.41
N ALA A 102 19.08 10.40 3.81
CA ALA A 102 19.66 10.41 2.49
C ALA A 102 21.14 9.99 2.59
N VAL A 103 21.64 9.29 1.60
CA VAL A 103 23.04 8.83 1.52
C VAL A 103 23.60 9.10 0.13
N ILE A 104 24.90 9.44 0.09
CA ILE A 104 25.65 9.57 -1.16
C ILE A 104 26.77 8.53 -1.11
N SER A 105 26.88 7.76 -2.16
CA SER A 105 27.95 6.77 -2.30
C SER A 105 29.30 7.41 -2.60
N GLU A 106 30.38 6.64 -2.47
CA GLU A 106 31.74 7.08 -2.86
C GLU A 106 31.84 7.42 -4.36
N THR A 107 30.97 6.86 -5.18
CA THR A 107 30.86 7.13 -6.63
C THR A 107 29.95 8.31 -6.95
N GLY A 108 29.35 8.96 -5.94
CA GLY A 108 28.44 10.08 -6.11
C GLY A 108 27.00 9.67 -6.39
N ALA A 109 26.64 8.38 -6.37
CA ALA A 109 25.26 7.93 -6.49
C ALA A 109 24.48 8.28 -5.23
N LYS A 110 23.28 8.83 -5.41
CA LYS A 110 22.41 9.28 -4.35
C LYS A 110 21.42 8.19 -3.97
N GLY A 111 21.15 8.03 -2.68
CA GLY A 111 20.24 7.02 -2.17
C GLY A 111 19.49 7.46 -0.92
N GLN A 112 18.53 6.65 -0.53
CA GLN A 112 17.74 6.85 0.68
C GLN A 112 17.71 5.56 1.48
N VAL A 113 17.86 5.67 2.79
CA VAL A 113 17.68 4.55 3.73
C VAL A 113 16.27 4.63 4.29
N ILE A 114 15.50 3.58 4.08
CA ILE A 114 14.18 3.40 4.62
C ILE A 114 14.28 2.41 5.77
N SER A 115 14.01 2.88 6.99
CA SER A 115 13.98 2.03 8.17
C SER A 115 12.77 1.12 8.18
N ILE A 116 12.92 -0.03 8.81
CA ILE A 116 11.82 -0.95 9.09
C ILE A 116 10.84 -0.25 10.05
N THR A 117 9.55 -0.27 9.69
CA THR A 117 8.50 0.24 10.56
C THR A 117 8.13 -0.80 11.64
N LYS A 118 7.47 -0.35 12.72
CA LYS A 118 6.97 -1.27 13.75
C LYS A 118 5.95 -2.26 13.20
N GLU A 119 5.18 -1.84 12.22
CA GLU A 119 4.23 -2.70 11.51
C GLU A 119 4.96 -3.80 10.73
N GLU A 120 6.07 -3.47 10.09
CA GLU A 120 6.91 -4.47 9.42
C GLU A 120 7.53 -5.45 10.41
N GLU A 121 8.10 -4.96 11.53
CA GLU A 121 8.61 -5.80 12.62
C GLU A 121 7.54 -6.76 13.14
N SER A 122 6.32 -6.26 13.35
CA SER A 122 5.19 -7.08 13.80
C SER A 122 4.84 -8.18 12.79
N ILE A 123 4.84 -7.88 11.47
CA ILE A 123 4.59 -8.90 10.46
C ILE A 123 5.63 -10.02 10.54
N TYR A 124 6.90 -9.71 10.82
CA TYR A 124 7.94 -10.74 10.99
C TYR A 124 7.66 -11.65 12.19
N THR A 125 7.32 -11.09 13.35
CA THR A 125 7.00 -11.89 14.54
C THR A 125 5.74 -12.74 14.32
N TRP A 126 4.72 -12.22 13.65
CA TRP A 126 3.50 -12.97 13.32
C TRP A 126 3.76 -14.15 12.37
N ARG A 127 4.74 -14.04 11.45
CA ARG A 127 5.15 -15.16 10.57
C ARG A 127 5.62 -16.38 11.36
N GLU A 128 6.26 -16.16 12.49
CA GLU A 128 6.72 -17.22 13.39
C GLU A 128 5.64 -17.68 14.37
N GLY A 129 4.52 -16.96 14.44
CA GLY A 129 3.42 -17.21 15.37
C GLY A 129 3.67 -16.63 16.75
N ASP A 130 4.58 -15.65 16.82
CA ASP A 130 4.87 -14.92 18.07
C ASP A 130 4.05 -13.62 18.07
N PHE A 131 3.19 -13.49 19.07
CA PHE A 131 2.27 -12.38 19.25
C PHE A 131 2.47 -11.75 20.63
N SER A 132 2.81 -10.48 20.65
CA SER A 132 2.99 -9.71 21.88
C SER A 132 1.65 -9.48 22.61
N THR A 133 1.74 -9.12 23.88
CA THR A 133 0.56 -8.67 24.65
C THR A 133 -0.10 -7.44 24.00
N ALA A 134 0.68 -6.58 23.36
CA ALA A 134 0.18 -5.42 22.62
C ALA A 134 -0.65 -5.85 21.40
N ASP A 135 -0.20 -6.85 20.65
CA ASP A 135 -0.94 -7.40 19.50
C ASP A 135 -2.31 -7.93 19.93
N HIS A 136 -2.36 -8.71 20.99
CA HIS A 136 -3.64 -9.22 21.52
C HIS A 136 -4.57 -8.09 21.95
N LYS A 137 -4.07 -7.05 22.61
CA LYS A 137 -4.86 -5.90 23.05
C LYS A 137 -5.35 -5.06 21.87
N LEU A 138 -4.49 -4.78 20.88
CA LEU A 138 -4.86 -4.07 19.68
C LEU A 138 -5.90 -4.84 18.86
N SER A 139 -5.75 -6.15 18.73
CA SER A 139 -6.74 -7.01 18.08
C SER A 139 -8.11 -6.95 18.75
N GLU A 140 -8.15 -6.93 20.08
CA GLU A 140 -9.39 -6.80 20.85
C GLU A 140 -10.06 -5.43 20.63
N ILE A 141 -9.27 -4.35 20.71
CA ILE A 141 -9.77 -2.99 20.44
C ILE A 141 -10.30 -2.90 19.01
N TRP A 142 -9.53 -3.37 18.04
CA TRP A 142 -9.95 -3.37 16.64
C TRP A 142 -11.27 -4.11 16.45
N ARG A 143 -11.41 -5.32 16.99
CA ARG A 143 -12.65 -6.09 16.91
C ARG A 143 -13.83 -5.38 17.56
N SER A 144 -13.64 -4.84 18.75
CA SER A 144 -14.72 -4.14 19.46
C SER A 144 -15.21 -2.90 18.69
N THR A 145 -14.32 -2.17 18.03
CA THR A 145 -14.68 -0.97 17.25
C THR A 145 -15.28 -1.31 15.88
N THR A 146 -14.84 -2.41 15.25
CA THR A 146 -15.26 -2.77 13.89
C THR A 146 -16.51 -3.65 13.84
N THR A 147 -17.02 -4.13 14.98
CA THR A 147 -18.26 -4.93 15.02
C THR A 147 -19.49 -4.16 15.53
N GLN A 148 -19.35 -2.87 15.85
CA GLN A 148 -20.42 -2.07 16.41
C GLN A 148 -21.35 -1.52 15.33
N GLU A 149 -22.31 -2.32 14.89
CA GLU A 149 -23.36 -1.89 13.94
C GLU A 149 -24.21 -0.74 14.52
N ASP A 150 -24.50 -0.78 15.82
CA ASP A 150 -25.27 0.24 16.53
C ASP A 150 -24.66 1.65 16.44
N LEU A 151 -23.33 1.76 16.39
CA LEU A 151 -22.66 3.06 16.24
C LEU A 151 -22.90 3.66 14.85
N LEU A 152 -22.82 2.86 13.79
CA LEU A 152 -23.12 3.33 12.43
C LEU A 152 -24.59 3.69 12.29
N GLN A 153 -25.50 2.94 12.93
CA GLN A 153 -26.92 3.23 12.95
C GLN A 153 -27.22 4.56 13.65
N LYS A 154 -26.63 4.76 14.84
CA LYS A 154 -26.75 6.01 15.60
C LYS A 154 -26.16 7.20 14.82
N PHE A 155 -24.97 7.02 14.25
CA PHE A 155 -24.32 8.02 13.42
C PHE A 155 -25.19 8.42 12.23
N LYS A 156 -25.73 7.44 11.50
CA LYS A 156 -26.67 7.67 10.41
C LYS A 156 -27.91 8.45 10.87
N SER A 157 -28.53 8.06 11.98
CA SER A 157 -29.73 8.73 12.51
C SER A 157 -29.47 10.18 12.95
N THR A 158 -28.26 10.47 13.46
CA THR A 158 -27.84 11.82 13.84
C THR A 158 -27.64 12.74 12.63
N LEU A 159 -27.21 12.19 11.50
CA LEU A 159 -26.93 12.96 10.27
C LEU A 159 -28.17 13.20 9.41
N ILE A 160 -29.27 12.47 9.63
CA ILE A 160 -30.53 12.69 8.92
C ILE A 160 -31.25 13.86 9.59
N SER A 161 -31.29 14.99 8.88
CA SER A 161 -32.03 16.17 9.35
C SER A 161 -33.53 15.96 9.36
N SER A 162 -34.29 16.90 10.02
CA SER A 162 -35.74 16.96 9.98
C SER A 162 -36.33 17.05 8.57
N ASP A 163 -35.54 17.54 7.60
CA ASP A 163 -35.95 17.71 6.21
C ASP A 163 -35.90 16.40 5.39
N GLY A 164 -35.55 15.29 6.03
CA GLY A 164 -35.55 13.97 5.44
C GLY A 164 -34.16 13.49 4.94
N LYS A 165 -34.14 12.29 4.35
CA LYS A 165 -32.92 11.69 3.82
C LYS A 165 -32.51 12.34 2.50
N PRO A 166 -31.23 12.66 2.28
CA PRO A 166 -30.77 13.01 0.96
C PRO A 166 -31.03 11.84 -0.01
N LYS A 167 -31.47 12.15 -1.22
CA LYS A 167 -31.73 11.15 -2.25
C LYS A 167 -30.80 11.40 -3.41
N PHE A 168 -30.01 10.38 -3.78
CA PHE A 168 -29.18 10.39 -4.97
C PHE A 168 -29.61 9.25 -5.90
N LYS A 169 -29.60 9.49 -7.19
CA LYS A 169 -29.95 8.51 -8.20
C LYS A 169 -28.95 7.35 -8.25
N ASP A 170 -27.69 7.69 -8.15
CA ASP A 170 -26.56 6.76 -8.24
C ASP A 170 -25.29 7.37 -7.60
N PHE A 171 -24.22 6.63 -7.61
CA PHE A 171 -22.91 7.06 -7.08
C PHE A 171 -22.27 8.21 -7.88
N ASN A 172 -22.58 8.38 -9.16
CA ASN A 172 -22.05 9.48 -9.96
C ASN A 172 -22.68 10.80 -9.52
N GLN A 173 -24.01 10.84 -9.35
CA GLN A 173 -24.70 12.00 -8.81
C GLN A 173 -24.25 12.33 -7.40
N LEU A 174 -24.06 11.31 -6.56
CA LEU A 174 -23.49 11.48 -5.23
C LEU A 174 -22.11 12.15 -5.29
N ASN A 175 -21.21 11.68 -6.14
CA ASN A 175 -19.86 12.25 -6.32
C ASN A 175 -19.91 13.70 -6.82
N GLU A 176 -20.77 14.00 -7.78
CA GLU A 176 -20.95 15.35 -8.30
C GLU A 176 -21.36 16.34 -7.20
N ILE A 177 -22.40 15.97 -6.43
CA ILE A 177 -22.92 16.82 -5.36
C ILE A 177 -21.92 16.94 -4.22
N VAL A 178 -21.31 15.84 -3.75
CA VAL A 178 -20.26 15.87 -2.72
C VAL A 178 -19.10 16.77 -3.16
N THR A 179 -18.61 16.61 -4.40
CA THR A 179 -17.51 17.41 -4.91
C THR A 179 -17.87 18.90 -4.91
N LYS A 180 -19.07 19.26 -5.37
CA LYS A 180 -19.57 20.65 -5.37
C LYS A 180 -19.64 21.22 -3.94
N VAL A 181 -20.15 20.45 -3.00
CA VAL A 181 -20.27 20.89 -1.59
C VAL A 181 -18.89 21.12 -0.98
N ILE A 182 -17.99 20.14 -1.02
CA ILE A 182 -16.66 20.25 -0.37
C ILE A 182 -15.73 21.26 -1.05
N GLN A 183 -16.08 21.75 -2.24
CA GLN A 183 -15.36 22.80 -2.95
C GLN A 183 -16.01 24.18 -2.84
N SER A 184 -17.10 24.31 -2.07
CA SER A 184 -17.73 25.62 -1.83
C SER A 184 -16.84 26.48 -0.92
N ASP A 185 -16.58 27.72 -1.32
CA ASP A 185 -15.75 28.68 -0.58
C ASP A 185 -16.26 28.93 0.83
N ASP A 186 -17.59 28.99 0.98
CA ASP A 186 -18.26 29.36 2.23
C ASP A 186 -18.00 28.40 3.39
N ILE A 187 -17.67 27.14 3.12
CA ILE A 187 -17.53 26.10 4.14
C ILE A 187 -16.09 25.65 4.39
N GLN A 188 -15.08 26.21 3.70
CA GLN A 188 -13.69 25.75 3.81
C GLN A 188 -13.16 25.78 5.24
N GLN A 189 -13.46 26.85 5.99
CA GLN A 189 -13.06 26.94 7.39
C GLN A 189 -13.73 25.88 8.26
N SER A 190 -15.00 25.59 8.02
CA SER A 190 -15.75 24.55 8.77
C SER A 190 -15.22 23.16 8.44
N LEU A 191 -14.88 22.89 7.16
CA LEU A 191 -14.29 21.63 6.73
C LEU A 191 -12.90 21.43 7.36
N LEU A 192 -12.05 22.47 7.36
CA LEU A 192 -10.74 22.42 8.01
C LEU A 192 -10.86 22.11 9.49
N LYS A 193 -11.80 22.79 10.18
CA LYS A 193 -12.10 22.52 11.60
C LYS A 193 -12.55 21.08 11.81
N SER A 194 -13.44 20.56 10.98
CA SER A 194 -13.93 19.18 11.07
C SER A 194 -12.80 18.16 10.86
N ILE A 195 -11.89 18.39 9.90
CA ILE A 195 -10.73 17.50 9.70
C ILE A 195 -9.84 17.46 10.94
N ILE A 196 -9.59 18.62 11.56
CA ILE A 196 -8.78 18.73 12.77
C ILE A 196 -9.43 17.96 13.93
N GLU A 197 -10.75 18.14 14.14
CA GLU A 197 -11.50 17.49 15.21
C GLU A 197 -11.59 15.97 15.01
N ILE A 198 -11.95 15.50 13.81
CA ILE A 198 -12.12 14.08 13.50
C ILE A 198 -10.80 13.31 13.66
N ASN A 199 -9.68 13.94 13.29
CA ASN A 199 -8.38 13.31 13.41
C ASN A 199 -7.71 13.49 14.78
N GLY A 200 -8.36 14.22 15.72
CA GLY A 200 -7.85 14.41 17.08
C GLY A 200 -6.54 15.22 17.10
N ILE A 201 -6.39 16.18 16.19
CA ILE A 201 -5.18 17.02 16.10
C ILE A 201 -5.12 17.92 17.32
N ASP A 202 -3.97 17.96 17.99
CA ASP A 202 -3.75 18.76 19.19
C ASP A 202 -3.87 20.28 18.93
N ALA A 203 -4.11 21.04 20.00
CA ALA A 203 -4.37 22.48 19.92
C ALA A 203 -3.20 23.28 19.32
N ASP A 204 -1.95 22.88 19.60
CA ASP A 204 -0.77 23.59 19.09
C ASP A 204 -0.62 23.37 17.59
N SER A 205 -0.78 22.14 17.14
CA SER A 205 -0.80 21.79 15.71
C SER A 205 -1.98 22.44 14.99
N ALA A 206 -3.18 22.43 15.59
CA ALA A 206 -4.35 23.10 15.04
C ALA A 206 -4.12 24.61 14.84
N THR A 207 -3.49 25.28 15.82
CA THR A 207 -3.15 26.70 15.73
C THR A 207 -2.19 26.99 14.57
N LYS A 208 -1.16 26.15 14.39
CA LYS A 208 -0.20 26.27 13.27
C LYS A 208 -0.90 26.07 11.92
N ILE A 209 -1.78 25.09 11.81
CA ILE A 209 -2.55 24.80 10.59
C ILE A 209 -3.44 25.97 10.21
N PHE A 210 -4.23 26.51 11.16
CA PHE A 210 -5.08 27.67 10.89
C PHE A 210 -4.26 28.92 10.53
N SER A 211 -3.13 29.17 11.22
CA SER A 211 -2.25 30.28 10.90
C SER A 211 -1.68 30.16 9.48
N ARG A 212 -1.19 28.97 9.10
CA ARG A 212 -0.75 28.69 7.74
C ARG A 212 -1.85 28.97 6.71
N TRP A 213 -3.05 28.41 6.93
CA TRP A 213 -4.18 28.60 6.02
C TRP A 213 -4.57 30.06 5.84
N GLN A 214 -4.52 30.87 6.91
CA GLN A 214 -4.76 32.30 6.85
C GLN A 214 -3.68 33.05 6.08
N ILE A 215 -2.40 32.75 6.33
CA ILE A 215 -1.24 33.36 5.66
C ILE A 215 -1.27 33.07 4.16
N GLU A 216 -1.66 31.87 3.75
CA GLU A 216 -1.79 31.46 2.34
C GLU A 216 -3.06 32.03 1.66
N GLY A 217 -3.82 32.90 2.33
CA GLY A 217 -4.99 33.55 1.74
C GLY A 217 -6.27 32.73 1.75
N LYS A 218 -6.35 31.73 2.63
CA LYS A 218 -7.52 30.85 2.82
C LYS A 218 -7.91 30.08 1.54
N PRO A 219 -6.96 29.38 0.91
CA PRO A 219 -7.22 28.61 -0.31
C PRO A 219 -8.24 27.48 -0.05
N LEU A 220 -8.80 26.91 -1.11
CA LEU A 220 -9.60 25.71 -1.04
C LEU A 220 -8.76 24.55 -0.47
N LEU A 221 -9.37 23.66 0.32
CA LEU A 221 -8.66 22.52 0.93
C LEU A 221 -7.96 21.62 -0.10
N LYS A 222 -8.52 21.51 -1.31
CA LYS A 222 -7.90 20.73 -2.39
C LYS A 222 -6.53 21.25 -2.81
N ASP A 223 -6.30 22.57 -2.65
CA ASP A 223 -5.06 23.26 -3.02
C ASP A 223 -4.17 23.46 -1.79
N PHE A 224 -4.75 23.59 -0.60
CA PHE A 224 -4.06 23.77 0.68
C PHE A 224 -3.44 22.48 1.21
N ALA A 225 -4.21 21.39 1.22
CA ALA A 225 -3.83 20.09 1.74
C ALA A 225 -4.51 18.99 0.90
N PRO A 226 -3.94 18.67 -0.28
CA PRO A 226 -4.59 17.80 -1.27
C PRO A 226 -4.83 16.37 -0.77
N TYR A 227 -3.97 15.84 0.11
CA TYR A 227 -4.19 14.52 0.69
C TYR A 227 -5.31 14.53 1.75
N ALA A 228 -5.30 15.52 2.63
CA ALA A 228 -6.39 15.69 3.61
C ALA A 228 -7.74 15.91 2.89
N TYR A 229 -7.76 16.65 1.80
CA TYR A 229 -8.93 16.80 0.93
C TYR A 229 -9.37 15.48 0.31
N HIS A 230 -8.44 14.64 -0.17
CA HIS A 230 -8.75 13.30 -0.67
C HIS A 230 -9.45 12.46 0.39
N CYS A 231 -8.91 12.40 1.60
CA CYS A 231 -9.52 11.66 2.72
C CYS A 231 -10.91 12.21 3.07
N LEU A 232 -11.06 13.55 3.13
CA LEU A 232 -12.36 14.19 3.34
C LEU A 232 -13.37 13.82 2.27
N LYS A 233 -12.96 13.76 0.99
CA LYS A 233 -13.84 13.36 -0.11
C LYS A 233 -14.29 11.92 0.04
N VAL A 234 -13.40 11.01 0.41
CA VAL A 234 -13.73 9.60 0.71
C VAL A 234 -14.75 9.51 1.82
N ASP A 235 -14.51 10.18 2.96
CA ASP A 235 -15.45 10.20 4.09
C ASP A 235 -16.81 10.80 3.71
N SER A 236 -16.81 11.87 2.94
CA SER A 236 -18.05 12.51 2.48
C SER A 236 -18.86 11.59 1.58
N LEU A 237 -18.22 10.91 0.63
CA LEU A 237 -18.90 9.91 -0.21
C LEU A 237 -19.48 8.76 0.62
N PHE A 238 -18.74 8.30 1.62
CA PHE A 238 -19.21 7.24 2.52
C PHE A 238 -20.41 7.71 3.36
N ILE A 239 -20.30 8.87 4.01
CA ILE A 239 -21.33 9.42 4.89
C ILE A 239 -22.62 9.70 4.11
N PHE A 240 -22.53 10.42 3.00
CA PHE A 240 -23.71 10.73 2.19
C PHE A 240 -24.27 9.49 1.49
N GLY A 241 -23.43 8.55 1.09
CA GLY A 241 -23.86 7.25 0.57
C GLY A 241 -24.61 6.42 1.62
N LEU A 242 -24.12 6.45 2.87
CA LEU A 242 -24.76 5.77 4.00
C LEU A 242 -26.13 6.40 4.35
N THR A 243 -26.21 7.73 4.42
CA THR A 243 -27.45 8.45 4.76
C THR A 243 -28.52 8.36 3.68
N SER A 244 -28.11 8.21 2.42
CA SER A 244 -29.02 8.05 1.27
C SER A 244 -29.42 6.59 0.95
N ASP A 245 -28.98 5.64 1.76
CA ASP A 245 -29.17 4.20 1.55
C ASP A 245 -28.48 3.62 0.28
N LEU A 246 -27.61 4.37 -0.39
CA LEU A 246 -26.75 3.84 -1.47
C LEU A 246 -25.68 2.86 -0.93
N ILE A 247 -25.20 3.11 0.29
CA ILE A 247 -24.29 2.24 1.01
C ILE A 247 -25.07 1.57 2.15
N PRO A 248 -25.11 0.23 2.21
CA PRO A 248 -25.76 -0.48 3.29
C PRO A 248 -24.99 -0.30 4.61
N ILE A 249 -25.72 -0.34 5.73
CA ILE A 249 -25.10 -0.35 7.06
C ILE A 249 -24.44 -1.69 7.29
N ARG A 250 -23.11 -1.70 7.27
CA ARG A 250 -22.25 -2.83 7.61
C ARG A 250 -21.05 -2.28 8.36
N PRO A 251 -20.67 -2.83 9.52
CA PRO A 251 -19.51 -2.35 10.27
C PRO A 251 -18.22 -2.40 9.45
N THR A 252 -18.05 -3.43 8.61
CA THR A 252 -16.89 -3.59 7.74
C THR A 252 -16.75 -2.51 6.68
N ASN A 253 -17.84 -1.89 6.22
CA ASN A 253 -17.79 -0.84 5.21
C ASN A 253 -16.94 0.36 5.64
N ARG A 254 -16.83 0.64 6.95
CA ARG A 254 -15.93 1.68 7.45
C ARG A 254 -14.47 1.32 7.21
N ILE A 255 -14.11 0.06 7.44
CA ILE A 255 -12.75 -0.46 7.20
C ILE A 255 -12.44 -0.44 5.70
N ASP A 256 -13.38 -0.92 4.88
CA ASP A 256 -13.25 -0.91 3.43
C ASP A 256 -13.04 0.53 2.92
N CYS A 257 -13.69 1.52 3.54
CA CYS A 257 -13.52 2.93 3.24
C CYS A 257 -12.08 3.41 3.54
N GLU A 258 -11.45 2.93 4.61
CA GLU A 258 -10.09 3.34 4.98
C GLU A 258 -9.02 2.90 3.98
N TYR A 259 -9.24 1.82 3.22
CA TYR A 259 -8.36 1.47 2.10
C TYR A 259 -8.33 2.57 1.03
N LEU A 260 -9.44 3.27 0.83
CA LEU A 260 -9.55 4.31 -0.20
C LEU A 260 -8.70 5.55 0.10
N TYR A 261 -8.31 5.79 1.35
CA TYR A 261 -7.37 6.85 1.69
C TYR A 261 -5.99 6.64 1.05
N TYR A 262 -5.66 5.40 0.73
CA TYR A 262 -4.36 5.04 0.16
C TYR A 262 -4.35 4.98 -1.38
N LEU A 263 -5.47 5.25 -2.05
CA LEU A 263 -5.52 5.29 -3.51
C LEU A 263 -4.45 6.21 -4.14
N PRO A 264 -4.14 7.39 -3.59
CA PRO A 264 -3.10 8.25 -4.16
C PRO A 264 -1.71 7.59 -4.24
N PHE A 265 -1.46 6.53 -3.47
CA PHE A 265 -0.17 5.86 -3.32
C PHE A 265 -0.08 4.51 -4.05
N CYS A 266 -0.88 4.29 -5.08
CA CYS A 266 -0.78 3.12 -5.95
C CYS A 266 -1.08 3.48 -7.39
N ASN A 267 -0.57 2.66 -8.32
CA ASN A 267 -0.98 2.69 -9.72
C ASN A 267 -2.20 1.77 -9.95
N VAL A 268 -2.26 0.68 -9.18
CA VAL A 268 -3.31 -0.32 -9.28
C VAL A 268 -3.90 -0.58 -7.90
N PHE A 269 -5.22 -0.52 -7.81
CA PHE A 269 -5.97 -0.97 -6.63
C PHE A 269 -6.80 -2.19 -7.02
N THR A 270 -6.76 -3.23 -6.18
CA THR A 270 -7.51 -4.46 -6.46
C THR A 270 -8.34 -4.91 -5.27
N SER A 271 -9.59 -5.23 -5.55
CA SER A 271 -10.57 -5.69 -4.57
C SER A 271 -11.74 -6.40 -5.24
N ASN A 272 -12.40 -7.29 -4.49
CA ASN A 272 -13.69 -7.87 -4.85
C ASN A 272 -14.86 -7.18 -4.15
N ASP A 273 -14.60 -6.29 -3.19
CA ASP A 273 -15.64 -5.67 -2.39
C ASP A 273 -16.57 -4.78 -3.21
N LYS A 274 -17.86 -4.84 -2.90
CA LYS A 274 -18.90 -4.08 -3.59
C LYS A 274 -18.76 -2.57 -3.36
N LEU A 275 -18.34 -2.15 -2.16
CA LEU A 275 -18.12 -0.73 -1.86
C LEU A 275 -16.99 -0.19 -2.74
N HIS A 276 -15.89 -0.94 -2.83
CA HIS A 276 -14.75 -0.56 -3.68
C HIS A 276 -15.13 -0.50 -5.15
N LYS A 277 -15.91 -1.45 -5.67
CA LYS A 277 -16.43 -1.43 -7.06
C LYS A 277 -17.22 -0.16 -7.38
N ASN A 278 -17.92 0.39 -6.39
CA ASN A 278 -18.73 1.59 -6.55
C ASN A 278 -17.94 2.89 -6.35
N LEU A 279 -17.06 2.96 -5.35
CA LEU A 279 -16.39 4.21 -4.96
C LEU A 279 -15.04 4.42 -5.64
N VAL A 280 -14.26 3.36 -5.87
CA VAL A 280 -12.91 3.50 -6.46
C VAL A 280 -12.93 4.23 -7.79
N PRO A 281 -13.81 3.89 -8.76
CA PRO A 281 -13.83 4.60 -10.06
C PRO A 281 -14.08 6.12 -9.95
N LEU A 282 -14.68 6.59 -8.85
CA LEU A 282 -14.95 8.02 -8.62
C LEU A 282 -13.76 8.78 -8.04
N LEU A 283 -12.75 8.06 -7.57
CA LEU A 283 -11.62 8.57 -6.79
C LEU A 283 -10.28 8.43 -7.53
N LEU A 284 -10.22 7.57 -8.54
CA LEU A 284 -8.99 7.31 -9.29
C LEU A 284 -8.57 8.53 -10.14
N ARG A 285 -7.26 8.73 -10.23
CA ARG A 285 -6.66 9.57 -11.27
C ARG A 285 -6.68 8.83 -12.62
N ALA A 286 -6.46 9.56 -13.69
CA ALA A 286 -6.46 9.00 -15.05
C ALA A 286 -5.33 7.95 -15.27
N ASP A 287 -4.24 8.06 -14.51
CA ASP A 287 -3.08 7.16 -14.56
C ASP A 287 -3.21 5.94 -13.65
N GLN A 288 -4.35 5.71 -13.04
CA GLN A 288 -4.59 4.60 -12.12
C GLN A 288 -5.61 3.60 -12.66
N LYS A 289 -5.54 2.37 -12.17
CA LYS A 289 -6.47 1.29 -12.55
C LYS A 289 -7.11 0.64 -11.34
N PHE A 290 -8.38 0.30 -11.47
CA PHE A 290 -9.07 -0.61 -10.57
C PHE A 290 -9.22 -1.98 -11.22
N ILE A 291 -8.81 -3.03 -10.51
CA ILE A 291 -8.87 -4.41 -10.97
C ILE A 291 -9.72 -5.22 -9.98
N ILE A 292 -10.65 -5.99 -10.50
CA ILE A 292 -11.39 -6.96 -9.71
C ILE A 292 -10.43 -8.07 -9.30
N GLY A 293 -10.40 -8.41 -8.00
CA GLY A 293 -9.46 -9.38 -7.44
C GLY A 293 -9.49 -10.75 -8.12
N GLU A 294 -10.67 -11.21 -8.53
CA GLU A 294 -10.83 -12.45 -9.31
C GLU A 294 -10.11 -12.41 -10.67
N HIS A 295 -10.06 -11.22 -11.31
CA HIS A 295 -9.33 -11.06 -12.56
C HIS A 295 -7.81 -11.13 -12.32
N LEU A 296 -7.31 -10.51 -11.24
CA LEU A 296 -5.92 -10.63 -10.86
C LEU A 296 -5.54 -12.09 -10.57
N LYS A 297 -6.38 -12.81 -9.80
CA LYS A 297 -6.15 -14.23 -9.51
C LYS A 297 -6.06 -15.05 -10.78
N LYS A 298 -7.02 -14.89 -11.70
CA LYS A 298 -7.04 -15.61 -12.98
C LYS A 298 -5.77 -15.35 -13.77
N ASP A 299 -5.32 -14.10 -13.82
CA ASP A 299 -4.11 -13.70 -14.54
C ASP A 299 -2.85 -14.33 -13.92
N MET A 300 -2.71 -14.30 -12.59
CA MET A 300 -1.57 -14.94 -11.90
C MET A 300 -1.56 -16.47 -12.10
N THR A 301 -2.73 -17.11 -12.11
CA THR A 301 -2.87 -18.54 -12.42
C THR A 301 -2.42 -18.82 -13.86
N GLN A 302 -2.81 -18.00 -14.82
CA GLN A 302 -2.40 -18.11 -16.23
C GLN A 302 -0.89 -17.99 -16.40
N ILE A 303 -0.27 -17.02 -15.76
CA ILE A 303 1.18 -16.82 -15.76
C ILE A 303 1.89 -18.01 -15.11
N HIS A 304 1.36 -18.51 -13.99
CA HIS A 304 1.90 -19.70 -13.34
C HIS A 304 1.88 -20.92 -14.29
N THR A 305 0.74 -21.20 -14.90
CA THR A 305 0.57 -22.31 -15.85
C THR A 305 1.54 -22.17 -17.02
N TYR A 306 1.68 -20.95 -17.58
CA TYR A 306 2.63 -20.69 -18.66
C TYR A 306 4.06 -21.10 -18.29
N PHE A 307 4.54 -20.77 -17.10
CA PHE A 307 5.89 -21.13 -16.69
C PHE A 307 6.06 -22.61 -16.28
N GLU A 308 5.00 -23.26 -15.79
CA GLU A 308 5.02 -24.70 -15.55
C GLU A 308 5.13 -25.49 -16.86
N GLU A 309 4.45 -25.06 -17.92
CA GLU A 309 4.48 -25.69 -19.24
C GLU A 309 5.79 -25.43 -20.00
N ASN A 310 6.39 -24.23 -19.87
CA ASN A 310 7.55 -23.81 -20.65
C ASN A 310 8.89 -23.95 -19.89
N GLY A 311 8.84 -24.19 -18.59
CA GLY A 311 9.99 -24.53 -17.76
C GLY A 311 10.84 -23.34 -17.29
N ILE A 312 11.85 -23.65 -16.47
CA ILE A 312 12.68 -22.67 -15.76
C ILE A 312 13.52 -21.79 -16.71
N GLU A 313 13.93 -22.33 -17.85
CA GLU A 313 14.74 -21.56 -18.81
C GLU A 313 13.92 -20.46 -19.49
N GLU A 314 12.66 -20.73 -19.75
CA GLU A 314 11.74 -19.69 -20.24
C GLU A 314 11.54 -18.60 -19.20
N ARG A 315 11.33 -18.98 -17.94
CA ARG A 315 11.18 -18.02 -16.83
C ARG A 315 12.42 -17.12 -16.66
N ARG A 316 13.62 -17.68 -16.82
CA ARG A 316 14.89 -16.92 -16.74
C ARG A 316 15.03 -15.85 -17.82
N LYS A 317 14.41 -16.03 -18.99
CA LYS A 317 14.45 -15.02 -20.07
C LYS A 317 13.74 -13.74 -19.66
N TYR A 318 12.62 -13.86 -18.95
CA TYR A 318 11.81 -12.72 -18.54
C TYR A 318 12.33 -12.02 -17.28
N LYS A 319 13.13 -12.71 -16.46
CA LYS A 319 13.61 -12.17 -15.17
C LYS A 319 12.44 -11.67 -14.30
N ASN A 320 12.37 -10.34 -14.08
CA ASN A 320 11.31 -9.69 -13.32
C ASN A 320 10.26 -9.01 -14.23
N GLU A 321 10.25 -9.31 -15.51
CA GLU A 321 9.26 -8.84 -16.47
C GLU A 321 8.21 -9.91 -16.71
N PRO A 322 6.94 -9.55 -16.96
CA PRO A 322 5.91 -10.55 -17.22
C PRO A 322 6.12 -11.22 -18.57
N PRO A 323 5.69 -12.49 -18.74
CA PRO A 323 5.71 -13.15 -20.02
C PRO A 323 4.80 -12.45 -21.03
N ILE A 324 5.16 -12.53 -22.31
CA ILE A 324 4.35 -11.96 -23.40
C ILE A 324 3.19 -12.89 -23.67
N ILE A 325 2.08 -12.66 -22.96
CA ILE A 325 0.81 -13.34 -23.10
C ILE A 325 -0.23 -12.27 -23.42
N GLU A 326 -0.71 -12.22 -24.67
CA GLU A 326 -1.53 -11.11 -25.19
C GLU A 326 -2.81 -10.82 -24.38
N ASP A 327 -3.43 -11.84 -23.80
CA ASP A 327 -4.61 -11.72 -22.97
C ASP A 327 -4.32 -11.62 -21.45
N SER A 328 -3.04 -11.62 -21.06
CA SER A 328 -2.65 -11.39 -19.66
C SER A 328 -2.88 -9.95 -19.26
N LEU A 329 -3.59 -9.76 -18.15
CA LEU A 329 -3.82 -8.47 -17.54
C LEU A 329 -2.49 -7.76 -17.16
N THR A 330 -1.57 -8.50 -16.56
CA THR A 330 -0.26 -7.98 -16.14
C THR A 330 0.57 -7.55 -17.34
N PHE A 331 0.57 -8.32 -18.43
CA PHE A 331 1.25 -7.92 -19.66
C PHE A 331 0.65 -6.64 -20.23
N GLN A 332 -0.68 -6.51 -20.29
CA GLN A 332 -1.34 -5.30 -20.79
C GLN A 332 -1.04 -4.07 -19.91
N LEU A 333 -1.04 -4.21 -18.60
CA LEU A 333 -0.63 -3.14 -17.70
C LEU A 333 0.82 -2.72 -17.91
N TRP A 334 1.73 -3.68 -18.05
CA TRP A 334 3.15 -3.37 -18.32
C TRP A 334 3.34 -2.68 -19.68
N LYS A 335 2.56 -3.08 -20.68
CA LYS A 335 2.54 -2.41 -21.99
C LYS A 335 2.10 -0.97 -21.86
N GLU A 336 1.05 -0.71 -21.08
CA GLU A 336 0.51 0.65 -20.87
C GLU A 336 1.47 1.52 -20.04
N PHE A 337 1.96 1.03 -18.89
CA PHE A 337 2.77 1.82 -17.96
C PHE A 337 4.23 1.97 -18.41
N PHE A 338 4.80 1.01 -19.10
CA PHE A 338 6.23 0.97 -19.44
C PHE A 338 6.54 0.89 -20.92
N ASN A 339 5.53 0.89 -21.77
CA ASN A 339 5.70 0.64 -23.20
C ASN A 339 6.45 -0.68 -23.49
N TYR A 340 6.08 -1.73 -22.74
CA TYR A 340 6.66 -3.06 -22.80
C TYR A 340 6.02 -3.90 -23.92
N PRO A 341 6.74 -4.84 -24.59
CA PRO A 341 8.17 -5.08 -24.46
C PRO A 341 9.01 -4.01 -25.17
N LYS A 342 10.07 -3.58 -24.50
CA LYS A 342 11.00 -2.63 -25.12
C LYS A 342 11.76 -3.33 -26.25
N GLN A 343 11.62 -2.86 -27.47
CA GLN A 343 12.21 -3.47 -28.69
C GLN A 343 13.74 -3.56 -28.70
N SER A 344 14.46 -2.94 -27.77
CA SER A 344 15.90 -2.73 -27.88
C SER A 344 16.79 -3.46 -26.88
N ASN A 345 16.29 -4.10 -25.83
CA ASN A 345 17.14 -4.57 -24.73
C ASN A 345 17.41 -6.08 -24.64
N LEU A 346 16.84 -6.88 -25.51
CA LEU A 346 17.06 -8.35 -25.49
C LEU A 346 18.48 -8.80 -25.89
N LYS A 347 19.35 -7.91 -26.38
CA LYS A 347 20.75 -8.23 -26.77
C LYS A 347 21.73 -7.06 -26.61
N ARG A 348 21.59 -6.19 -25.62
CA ARG A 348 22.68 -5.25 -25.36
C ARG A 348 23.73 -5.97 -24.52
N ASN A 349 24.79 -6.42 -25.16
CA ASN A 349 26.03 -6.79 -24.44
C ASN A 349 26.55 -5.51 -23.78
N LEU A 350 26.57 -5.48 -22.47
CA LEU A 350 27.16 -4.40 -21.69
C LEU A 350 28.60 -4.23 -22.12
N SER A 351 29.05 -3.01 -22.32
CA SER A 351 30.47 -2.74 -22.52
C SER A 351 31.30 -3.17 -21.30
N LYS A 352 32.58 -3.38 -21.45
CA LYS A 352 33.45 -3.68 -20.29
C LYS A 352 33.38 -2.60 -19.22
N GLU A 353 33.27 -1.34 -19.61
CA GLU A 353 33.15 -0.18 -18.74
C GLU A 353 31.80 -0.17 -18.00
N GLU A 354 30.69 -0.50 -18.70
CA GLU A 354 29.35 -0.64 -18.05
C GLU A 354 29.33 -1.82 -17.08
N MET A 355 30.01 -2.93 -17.36
CA MET A 355 30.13 -4.06 -16.44
C MET A 355 31.00 -3.74 -15.23
N GLU A 356 32.07 -2.98 -15.38
CA GLU A 356 32.90 -2.53 -14.25
C GLU A 356 32.15 -1.53 -13.37
N MET A 357 31.42 -0.57 -13.97
CA MET A 357 30.59 0.37 -13.26
C MET A 357 29.46 -0.34 -12.50
N MET A 358 28.85 -1.36 -13.10
CA MET A 358 27.80 -2.15 -12.45
C MET A 358 28.36 -3.02 -11.30
N LYS A 359 29.58 -3.58 -11.44
CA LYS A 359 30.28 -4.27 -10.35
C LYS A 359 30.65 -3.31 -9.22
N ALA A 360 31.14 -2.12 -9.56
CA ALA A 360 31.45 -1.10 -8.56
C ALA A 360 30.18 -0.71 -7.76
N LYS A 361 29.06 -0.43 -8.44
CA LYS A 361 27.76 -0.15 -7.80
C LYS A 361 27.25 -1.33 -6.94
N MET A 362 27.45 -2.58 -7.36
CA MET A 362 27.09 -3.75 -6.56
C MET A 362 27.96 -3.89 -5.31
N ASN A 363 29.28 -3.70 -5.42
CA ASN A 363 30.18 -3.73 -4.27
C ASN A 363 29.87 -2.62 -3.27
N GLU A 364 29.52 -1.48 -3.75
CA GLU A 364 29.10 -0.32 -2.96
C GLU A 364 27.78 -0.57 -2.23
N PHE A 365 26.82 -1.17 -2.92
CA PHE A 365 25.55 -1.63 -2.31
C PHE A 365 25.82 -2.67 -1.21
N GLU A 366 26.73 -3.63 -1.43
CA GLU A 366 27.13 -4.61 -0.41
C GLU A 366 27.79 -3.93 0.82
N ARG A 367 28.61 -2.88 0.62
CA ARG A 367 29.25 -2.13 1.71
C ARG A 367 28.21 -1.30 2.50
N ALA A 368 27.27 -0.67 1.80
CA ALA A 368 26.13 0.02 2.43
C ALA A 368 25.27 -0.92 3.28
N MET A 369 24.99 -2.12 2.79
CA MET A 369 24.29 -3.17 3.54
C MET A 369 25.06 -3.66 4.77
N LYS A 370 26.38 -3.54 4.79
CA LYS A 370 27.24 -3.86 5.94
C LYS A 370 27.37 -2.74 6.96
N GLY A 371 26.65 -1.63 6.77
CA GLY A 371 26.64 -0.50 7.70
C GLY A 371 27.88 0.38 7.69
N GLU A 372 28.69 0.35 6.62
CA GLU A 372 29.79 1.26 6.47
C GLU A 372 29.29 2.71 6.34
N LYS A 373 29.92 3.63 7.07
CA LYS A 373 29.48 5.04 7.13
C LYS A 373 29.57 5.69 5.74
N MET A 374 28.44 6.22 5.26
CA MET A 374 28.36 7.06 4.08
C MET A 374 28.13 8.51 4.49
N GLU A 375 28.76 9.47 3.78
CA GLU A 375 28.56 10.91 4.06
C GLU A 375 27.19 11.38 3.56
N MET A 376 26.54 12.24 4.35
CA MET A 376 25.18 12.72 4.09
C MET A 376 25.23 14.07 3.37
N GLN A 377 24.42 14.22 2.31
CA GLN A 377 24.01 15.53 1.77
C GLN A 377 22.51 15.46 1.39
N GLU A 378 21.78 16.55 1.63
CA GLU A 378 20.40 16.71 1.18
C GLU A 378 20.40 17.04 -0.32
N ASP A 379 19.78 16.20 -1.14
CA ASP A 379 19.66 16.45 -2.59
C ASP A 379 18.46 15.74 -3.22
N GLU A 380 17.85 16.37 -4.25
CA GLU A 380 16.55 15.96 -4.81
C GLU A 380 16.58 14.75 -5.75
N ASP A 381 17.75 14.36 -6.29
CA ASP A 381 17.87 13.26 -7.25
C ASP A 381 18.38 11.97 -6.61
N THR A 382 17.45 11.07 -6.25
CA THR A 382 17.78 9.77 -5.66
C THR A 382 17.87 8.68 -6.72
N GLU A 383 19.04 8.05 -6.89
CA GLU A 383 19.27 6.96 -7.84
C GLU A 383 18.96 5.58 -7.26
N PHE A 384 19.03 5.39 -5.95
CA PHE A 384 18.77 4.11 -5.30
C PHE A 384 18.11 4.25 -3.92
N ILE A 385 17.42 3.20 -3.52
CA ILE A 385 16.77 3.09 -2.21
C ILE A 385 17.32 1.85 -1.52
N ILE A 386 17.82 2.01 -0.30
CA ILE A 386 18.22 0.92 0.59
C ILE A 386 17.09 0.71 1.59
N LYS A 387 16.45 -0.44 1.54
CA LYS A 387 15.45 -0.83 2.54
C LYS A 387 16.08 -1.83 3.49
N GLU A 388 16.13 -1.50 4.78
CA GLU A 388 16.42 -2.47 5.82
C GLU A 388 15.29 -3.50 5.84
N SER A 389 15.62 -4.77 5.76
CA SER A 389 14.65 -5.86 5.81
C SER A 389 15.27 -7.09 6.47
N PHE A 390 14.46 -7.81 7.23
CA PHE A 390 14.85 -9.12 7.72
C PHE A 390 14.55 -10.15 6.63
N LEU A 391 15.59 -10.74 6.08
CA LEU A 391 15.47 -11.81 5.11
C LEU A 391 15.39 -13.15 5.86
N SER A 392 14.27 -13.87 5.70
CA SER A 392 14.13 -15.22 6.23
C SER A 392 14.74 -16.25 5.25
N ALA A 393 15.30 -17.33 5.80
CA ALA A 393 15.82 -18.45 5.01
C ALA A 393 14.73 -19.05 4.09
N ASP A 394 13.49 -19.02 4.56
CA ASP A 394 12.32 -19.57 3.85
C ASP A 394 11.66 -18.59 2.88
N ASP A 395 12.12 -17.34 2.83
CA ASP A 395 11.58 -16.38 1.87
C ASP A 395 11.81 -16.83 0.42
N PRO A 396 10.90 -16.46 -0.50
CA PRO A 396 11.09 -16.76 -1.91
C PRO A 396 12.35 -16.05 -2.41
N CYS A 397 13.15 -16.77 -3.19
CA CYS A 397 14.37 -16.20 -3.71
C CYS A 397 14.07 -15.02 -4.65
N PHE A 398 14.76 -13.91 -4.41
CA PHE A 398 14.66 -12.68 -5.21
C PHE A 398 15.06 -12.84 -6.68
N CYS A 399 15.71 -13.95 -7.06
CA CYS A 399 16.01 -14.25 -8.46
C CYS A 399 14.78 -14.74 -9.26
N GLY A 400 13.63 -14.86 -8.62
CA GLY A 400 12.41 -15.33 -9.28
C GLY A 400 12.36 -16.83 -9.59
N SER A 401 13.29 -17.65 -9.04
CA SER A 401 13.34 -19.10 -9.29
C SER A 401 12.20 -19.92 -8.66
N GLY A 402 11.39 -19.29 -7.78
CA GLY A 402 10.38 -20.01 -6.98
C GLY A 402 10.95 -20.88 -5.85
N LYS A 403 12.27 -20.94 -5.70
CA LYS A 403 12.94 -21.64 -4.59
C LYS A 403 13.04 -20.73 -3.37
N LYS A 404 13.29 -21.30 -2.19
CA LYS A 404 13.66 -20.54 -1.00
C LYS A 404 15.00 -19.85 -1.21
N VAL A 405 15.22 -18.72 -0.53
CA VAL A 405 16.47 -17.95 -0.60
C VAL A 405 17.66 -18.84 -0.25
N ILE A 406 17.54 -19.63 0.83
CA ILE A 406 18.61 -20.53 1.33
C ILE A 406 18.94 -21.65 0.35
N ASP A 407 17.99 -22.08 -0.46
CA ASP A 407 18.16 -23.17 -1.45
C ASP A 407 18.54 -22.65 -2.83
N CYS A 408 18.80 -21.34 -2.98
CA CYS A 408 19.01 -20.72 -4.27
C CYS A 408 20.21 -19.76 -4.31
N CYS A 409 20.00 -18.49 -3.97
CA CYS A 409 20.99 -17.44 -4.17
C CYS A 409 21.86 -17.15 -2.93
N ILE A 410 21.40 -17.51 -1.75
CA ILE A 410 22.15 -17.34 -0.51
C ILE A 410 22.38 -18.71 0.12
N PRO A 411 23.59 -19.30 0.00
CA PRO A 411 23.88 -20.59 0.63
C PRO A 411 23.77 -20.51 2.16
N PRO A 412 23.47 -21.64 2.83
CA PRO A 412 23.23 -21.69 4.29
C PRO A 412 24.36 -21.08 5.13
N GLU A 413 25.60 -21.19 4.67
CA GLU A 413 26.79 -20.64 5.34
C GLU A 413 26.76 -19.11 5.35
N LYS A 414 26.42 -18.51 4.21
CA LYS A 414 26.31 -17.05 4.02
C LYS A 414 25.08 -16.47 4.72
N PHE A 415 24.00 -17.25 4.79
CA PHE A 415 22.79 -16.86 5.51
C PHE A 415 23.02 -16.75 7.03
N LYS A 416 23.79 -17.70 7.62
CA LYS A 416 24.19 -17.66 9.03
C LYS A 416 25.07 -16.45 9.38
N GLU A 417 25.84 -15.91 8.45
CA GLU A 417 26.62 -14.70 8.66
C GLU A 417 25.74 -13.44 8.66
N LEU A 418 24.74 -13.41 7.78
CA LEU A 418 23.80 -12.29 7.65
C LEU A 418 22.78 -12.23 8.80
N SER A 419 22.38 -13.37 9.36
CA SER A 419 21.41 -13.45 10.46
C SER A 419 22.03 -13.24 11.86
N LYS A 420 23.33 -13.06 11.98
CA LYS A 420 24.04 -12.81 13.25
C LYS A 420 24.32 -11.33 13.53
N LYS A 421 23.88 -10.43 12.65
CA LYS A 421 23.97 -8.98 12.79
C LYS A 421 22.60 -8.38 13.05
#